data_a532bf744c5472f121b5069ad92dc4bc
#
_entry.id   a532bf744c5472f121b5069ad92dc4bc
#
_cell.length_a   1.000
_cell.length_b   1.000
_cell.length_c   1.000
_cell.angle_alpha   90.00
_cell.angle_beta   90.00
_cell.angle_gamma   90.00
#
_symmetry.space_group_name_H-M   'P 1'
#
loop_
_entity.id
_entity.type
_entity.pdbx_description
1 polymer ?
#
loop_
_entity_poly.entity_id
_entity_poly.type
_entity_poly.pdbx_seq_one_letter_code
_entity_poly.pdbx_strand_id
1 'polypeptide(L)'
;AYNAKFINEGSTKLYYGNDFVFVDSPTQIETARRIQDIYCKEAAERGIENVQILSPFREKGEAASEQLNRAIRERVNPFRSAEEEVKIGSRIFRVHDRVMQTKNTEKVSNGDLGFITGITTNSKGERLVQMDFGGDRKLTYTPEQLAHVDLAYATTIHKAMGSEFETVIIPIVKAHTIMLY
;
A
#
# COMPACT_ATOMS: atom_id res chain seq x y z
N ALA A 1 -9.85 -3.86 19.51
CA ALA A 1 -9.19 -3.20 20.66
C ALA A 1 -8.61 -4.19 21.67
N TYR A 2 -9.32 -5.27 22.06
CA TYR A 2 -8.86 -6.22 23.09
C TYR A 2 -7.54 -6.92 22.72
N ASN A 3 -7.44 -7.50 21.52
CA ASN A 3 -6.25 -8.23 21.09
C ASN A 3 -5.00 -7.36 21.02
N ALA A 4 -5.10 -6.10 20.64
CA ALA A 4 -3.97 -5.18 20.61
C ALA A 4 -3.34 -4.99 22.00
N LYS A 5 -4.18 -4.89 23.05
CA LYS A 5 -3.71 -4.81 24.44
C LYS A 5 -3.00 -6.11 24.85
N PHE A 6 -3.59 -7.26 24.57
CA PHE A 6 -3.02 -8.56 24.91
C PHE A 6 -1.67 -8.80 24.20
N ILE A 7 -1.57 -8.45 22.91
CA ILE A 7 -0.32 -8.54 22.17
C ILE A 7 0.76 -7.66 22.80
N ASN A 8 0.43 -6.41 23.16
CA ASN A 8 1.36 -5.49 23.81
C ASN A 8 1.82 -5.96 25.20
N GLU A 9 0.96 -6.69 25.90
CA GLU A 9 1.26 -7.30 27.23
C GLU A 9 1.99 -8.66 27.11
N GLY A 10 2.31 -9.13 25.89
CA GLY A 10 2.96 -10.40 25.63
C GLY A 10 2.08 -11.62 25.85
N SER A 11 0.76 -11.46 25.89
CA SER A 11 -0.18 -12.57 26.05
C SER A 11 -0.24 -13.42 24.78
N THR A 12 -0.26 -14.74 24.97
CA THR A 12 -0.50 -15.71 23.89
C THR A 12 -2.00 -16.02 23.69
N LYS A 13 -2.86 -15.52 24.56
CA LYS A 13 -4.31 -15.73 24.48
C LYS A 13 -4.92 -14.60 23.65
N LEU A 14 -5.28 -14.91 22.40
CA LEU A 14 -5.96 -13.98 21.50
C LEU A 14 -7.39 -14.46 21.24
N TYR A 15 -8.29 -13.49 21.07
CA TYR A 15 -9.68 -13.77 20.73
C TYR A 15 -9.84 -13.66 19.21
N TYR A 16 -10.25 -14.76 18.59
CA TYR A 16 -10.52 -14.83 17.16
C TYR A 16 -12.01 -14.70 16.88
N GLY A 17 -12.38 -13.95 15.86
CA GLY A 17 -13.76 -13.68 15.47
C GLY A 17 -13.81 -12.97 14.12
N ASN A 18 -14.91 -12.34 13.81
CA ASN A 18 -15.09 -11.64 12.53
C ASN A 18 -14.20 -10.39 12.39
N ASP A 19 -13.77 -9.82 13.51
CA ASP A 19 -12.94 -8.61 13.61
C ASP A 19 -11.43 -8.90 13.81
N PHE A 20 -11.07 -10.17 14.06
CA PHE A 20 -9.67 -10.60 14.21
C PHE A 20 -9.51 -12.03 13.75
N VAL A 21 -8.91 -12.21 12.57
CA VAL A 21 -8.76 -13.51 11.91
C VAL A 21 -7.27 -13.85 11.78
N PHE A 22 -6.90 -15.07 12.15
CA PHE A 22 -5.58 -15.64 11.84
C PHE A 22 -5.72 -16.58 10.65
N VAL A 23 -4.89 -16.36 9.61
CA VAL A 23 -4.83 -17.20 8.42
C VAL A 23 -3.46 -17.87 8.36
N ASP A 24 -3.41 -19.16 8.64
CA ASP A 24 -2.16 -19.94 8.57
C ASP A 24 -1.69 -20.12 7.12
N SER A 25 -0.37 -20.14 6.92
CA SER A 25 0.24 -20.29 5.62
C SER A 25 1.61 -20.99 5.74
N PRO A 26 1.84 -22.11 5.03
CA PRO A 26 3.03 -22.93 5.23
C PRO A 26 4.31 -22.32 4.66
N THR A 27 4.21 -21.41 3.67
CA THR A 27 5.38 -20.79 3.01
C THR A 27 5.19 -19.29 2.81
N GLN A 28 6.32 -18.56 2.65
CA GLN A 28 6.27 -17.12 2.35
C GLN A 28 5.56 -16.80 1.02
N ILE A 29 5.75 -17.64 0.02
CA ILE A 29 5.09 -17.49 -1.30
C ILE A 29 3.58 -17.62 -1.14
N GLU A 30 3.13 -18.65 -0.40
CA GLU A 30 1.71 -18.85 -0.14
C GLU A 30 1.13 -17.74 0.75
N THR A 31 1.90 -17.25 1.73
CA THR A 31 1.52 -16.07 2.52
C THR A 31 1.26 -14.87 1.62
N ALA A 32 2.20 -14.55 0.72
CA ALA A 32 2.04 -13.44 -0.21
C ALA A 32 0.82 -13.61 -1.13
N ARG A 33 0.54 -14.82 -1.60
CA ARG A 33 -0.64 -15.13 -2.42
C ARG A 33 -1.93 -14.93 -1.63
N ARG A 34 -2.02 -15.48 -0.40
CA ARG A 34 -3.21 -15.34 0.46
C ARG A 34 -3.48 -13.88 0.81
N ILE A 35 -2.42 -13.09 1.10
CA ILE A 35 -2.55 -11.65 1.33
C ILE A 35 -3.18 -10.97 0.14
N GLN A 36 -2.72 -11.27 -1.09
CA GLN A 36 -3.29 -10.70 -2.30
C GLN A 36 -4.77 -11.09 -2.48
N ASP A 37 -5.12 -12.35 -2.22
CA ASP A 37 -6.50 -12.83 -2.34
C ASP A 37 -7.42 -12.13 -1.33
N ILE A 38 -6.99 -12.03 -0.07
CA ILE A 38 -7.72 -11.32 0.98
C ILE A 38 -7.83 -9.83 0.63
N TYR A 39 -6.74 -9.18 0.23
CA TYR A 39 -6.76 -7.77 -0.15
C TYR A 39 -7.75 -7.49 -1.28
N CYS A 40 -7.70 -8.28 -2.35
CA CYS A 40 -8.59 -8.08 -3.50
C CYS A 40 -10.06 -8.29 -3.13
N LYS A 41 -10.36 -9.26 -2.27
CA LYS A 41 -11.72 -9.49 -1.76
C LYS A 41 -12.20 -8.30 -0.92
N GLU A 42 -11.44 -7.93 0.10
CA GLU A 42 -11.80 -6.83 1.00
C GLU A 42 -11.90 -5.48 0.25
N ALA A 43 -10.98 -5.23 -0.69
CA ALA A 43 -11.01 -4.01 -1.50
C ALA A 43 -12.22 -3.95 -2.45
N ALA A 44 -12.70 -5.08 -2.96
CA ALA A 44 -13.92 -5.15 -3.76
C ALA A 44 -15.19 -4.89 -2.94
N GLU A 45 -15.20 -5.28 -1.66
CA GLU A 45 -16.33 -5.12 -0.76
C GLU A 45 -16.37 -3.74 -0.09
N ARG A 46 -15.21 -3.16 0.25
CA ARG A 46 -15.09 -1.96 1.11
C ARG A 46 -14.51 -0.74 0.41
N GLY A 47 -13.89 -0.93 -0.76
CA GLY A 47 -13.07 0.10 -1.42
C GLY A 47 -11.59 -0.04 -1.09
N ILE A 48 -10.74 0.31 -2.07
CA ILE A 48 -9.27 0.23 -1.95
C ILE A 48 -8.75 1.13 -0.82
N GLU A 49 -9.39 2.27 -0.60
CA GLU A 49 -9.04 3.25 0.44
C GLU A 49 -9.16 2.72 1.87
N ASN A 50 -10.05 1.76 2.09
CA ASN A 50 -10.38 1.23 3.41
C ASN A 50 -9.59 -0.02 3.80
N VAL A 51 -8.76 -0.56 2.89
CA VAL A 51 -7.96 -1.76 3.11
C VAL A 51 -6.47 -1.45 3.05
N GLN A 52 -5.71 -1.86 4.05
CA GLN A 52 -4.27 -1.63 4.10
C GLN A 52 -3.50 -2.88 4.47
N ILE A 53 -2.42 -3.15 3.74
CA ILE A 53 -1.42 -4.14 4.14
C ILE A 53 -0.29 -3.41 4.87
N LEU A 54 0.07 -3.91 6.06
CA LEU A 54 1.19 -3.42 6.88
C LEU A 54 2.28 -4.47 6.92
N SER A 55 3.33 -4.32 6.12
CA SER A 55 4.46 -5.23 6.09
C SER A 55 5.60 -4.72 6.99
N PRO A 56 6.26 -5.59 7.76
CA PRO A 56 7.47 -5.22 8.50
C PRO A 56 8.65 -4.84 7.59
N PHE A 57 8.72 -5.39 6.36
CA PHE A 57 9.81 -5.14 5.43
C PHE A 57 9.36 -4.43 4.16
N ARG A 58 10.23 -3.53 3.67
CA ARG A 58 10.02 -2.83 2.41
C ARG A 58 10.38 -3.70 1.19
N GLU A 59 11.58 -4.29 1.19
CA GLU A 59 12.17 -4.91 -0.01
C GLU A 59 12.45 -6.40 0.15
N LYS A 60 12.67 -6.89 1.38
CA LYS A 60 13.12 -8.26 1.63
C LYS A 60 11.97 -9.26 1.75
N GLY A 61 11.94 -10.24 0.85
CA GLY A 61 11.01 -11.38 0.87
C GLY A 61 9.71 -11.13 0.11
N GLU A 62 8.98 -12.22 -0.13
CA GLU A 62 7.74 -12.22 -0.93
C GLU A 62 6.60 -11.38 -0.32
N ALA A 63 6.60 -11.27 1.01
CA ALA A 63 5.62 -10.45 1.75
C ALA A 63 6.11 -9.02 2.03
N ALA A 64 7.18 -8.56 1.37
CA ALA A 64 7.65 -7.19 1.43
C ALA A 64 6.68 -6.23 0.74
N SER A 65 6.56 -5.01 1.24
CA SER A 65 5.56 -4.06 0.73
C SER A 65 5.75 -3.73 -0.76
N GLU A 66 6.97 -3.66 -1.26
CA GLU A 66 7.21 -3.39 -2.68
C GLU A 66 6.75 -4.54 -3.60
N GLN A 67 7.00 -5.80 -3.20
CA GLN A 67 6.54 -6.97 -3.95
C GLN A 67 5.01 -7.06 -3.95
N LEU A 68 4.40 -6.88 -2.77
CA LEU A 68 2.95 -6.88 -2.62
C LEU A 68 2.30 -5.76 -3.43
N ASN A 69 2.86 -4.55 -3.42
CA ASN A 69 2.35 -3.42 -4.21
C ASN A 69 2.29 -3.74 -5.71
N ARG A 70 3.36 -4.32 -6.26
CA ARG A 70 3.41 -4.71 -7.67
C ARG A 70 2.36 -5.78 -8.00
N ALA A 71 2.31 -6.84 -7.19
CA ALA A 71 1.39 -7.96 -7.43
C ALA A 71 -0.08 -7.55 -7.27
N ILE A 72 -0.41 -6.76 -6.27
CA ILE A 72 -1.78 -6.27 -6.04
C ILE A 72 -2.22 -5.32 -7.13
N ARG A 73 -1.35 -4.37 -7.54
CA ARG A 73 -1.67 -3.47 -8.65
C ARG A 73 -2.10 -4.23 -9.89
N GLU A 74 -1.37 -5.28 -10.30
CA GLU A 74 -1.73 -6.06 -11.49
C GLU A 74 -3.11 -6.72 -11.38
N ARG A 75 -3.61 -6.95 -10.17
CA ARG A 75 -4.92 -7.56 -9.93
C ARG A 75 -6.05 -6.53 -9.83
N VAL A 76 -5.81 -5.39 -9.15
CA VAL A 76 -6.85 -4.39 -8.89
C VAL A 76 -6.84 -3.24 -9.90
N ASN A 77 -5.68 -2.98 -10.52
CA ASN A 77 -5.49 -1.93 -11.53
C ASN A 77 -4.54 -2.40 -12.66
N PRO A 78 -4.94 -3.41 -13.44
CA PRO A 78 -4.13 -3.94 -14.53
C PRO A 78 -3.85 -2.88 -15.61
N PHE A 79 -2.82 -3.10 -16.42
CA PHE A 79 -2.51 -2.26 -17.56
C PHE A 79 -3.71 -2.16 -18.51
N ARG A 80 -4.05 -0.94 -18.93
CA ARG A 80 -5.15 -0.64 -19.87
C ARG A 80 -4.63 -0.01 -21.15
N SER A 81 -3.87 1.08 -21.01
CA SER A 81 -3.31 1.79 -22.15
C SER A 81 -2.02 2.53 -21.78
N ALA A 82 -1.22 2.88 -22.79
CA ALA A 82 0.01 3.64 -22.59
C ALA A 82 -0.27 5.09 -22.15
N GLU A 83 -1.44 5.63 -22.45
CA GLU A 83 -1.86 6.97 -22.06
C GLU A 83 -2.12 7.04 -20.54
N GLU A 84 -2.59 5.94 -19.95
CA GLU A 84 -2.91 5.82 -18.52
C GLU A 84 -1.74 5.32 -17.68
N GLU A 85 -0.56 5.09 -18.29
CA GLU A 85 0.63 4.59 -17.59
C GLU A 85 1.82 5.51 -17.80
N VAL A 86 2.63 5.73 -16.76
CA VAL A 86 3.94 6.40 -16.85
C VAL A 86 5.01 5.56 -16.17
N LYS A 87 6.17 5.46 -16.83
CA LYS A 87 7.34 4.75 -16.31
C LYS A 87 8.44 5.75 -15.98
N ILE A 88 8.91 5.71 -14.73
CA ILE A 88 10.00 6.55 -14.22
C ILE A 88 11.08 5.64 -13.64
N GLY A 89 12.18 5.47 -14.38
CA GLY A 89 13.20 4.47 -14.04
C GLY A 89 12.61 3.04 -14.03
N SER A 90 12.70 2.36 -12.91
CA SER A 90 12.12 1.02 -12.70
C SER A 90 10.68 1.05 -12.16
N ARG A 91 10.15 2.22 -11.84
CA ARG A 91 8.81 2.38 -11.28
C ARG A 91 7.78 2.67 -12.35
N ILE A 92 6.61 2.12 -12.17
CA ILE A 92 5.47 2.29 -13.07
C ILE A 92 4.30 2.80 -12.22
N PHE A 93 3.62 3.83 -12.72
CA PHE A 93 2.42 4.41 -12.13
C PHE A 93 1.30 4.41 -13.16
N ARG A 94 0.08 4.11 -12.73
CA ARG A 94 -1.13 4.08 -13.56
C ARG A 94 -2.21 4.96 -12.99
N VAL A 95 -3.06 5.48 -13.85
CA VAL A 95 -4.31 6.11 -13.41
C VAL A 95 -5.07 5.12 -12.51
N HIS A 96 -5.63 5.61 -11.42
CA HIS A 96 -6.27 4.85 -10.31
C HIS A 96 -5.31 4.10 -9.37
N ASP A 97 -4.00 4.18 -9.55
CA ASP A 97 -3.08 3.65 -8.53
C ASP A 97 -3.25 4.38 -7.20
N ARG A 98 -3.29 3.61 -6.11
CA ARG A 98 -3.17 4.12 -4.76
C ARG A 98 -1.72 4.40 -4.45
N VAL A 99 -1.44 5.62 -3.99
CA VAL A 99 -0.08 6.13 -3.79
C VAL A 99 0.09 6.76 -2.41
N MET A 100 1.35 6.88 -1.99
CA MET A 100 1.76 7.58 -0.77
C MET A 100 2.84 8.59 -1.10
N GLN A 101 2.71 9.79 -0.56
CA GLN A 101 3.78 10.77 -0.52
C GLN A 101 4.88 10.32 0.44
N THR A 102 6.15 10.40 0.03
CA THR A 102 7.29 9.95 0.84
C THR A 102 8.21 11.07 1.32
N LYS A 103 7.89 12.31 0.97
CA LYS A 103 8.62 13.52 1.38
C LYS A 103 7.63 14.66 1.60
N ASN A 104 7.82 15.43 2.66
CA ASN A 104 6.98 16.60 2.92
C ASN A 104 7.08 17.63 1.79
N THR A 105 5.94 18.19 1.41
CA THR A 105 5.78 19.35 0.54
C THR A 105 4.95 20.40 1.28
N GLU A 106 4.69 21.55 0.66
CA GLU A 106 3.83 22.59 1.25
C GLU A 106 2.38 22.13 1.50
N LYS A 107 1.88 21.20 0.67
CA LYS A 107 0.47 20.79 0.67
C LYS A 107 0.23 19.35 1.12
N VAL A 108 1.25 18.49 1.02
CA VAL A 108 1.13 17.05 1.29
C VAL A 108 2.30 16.60 2.13
N SER A 109 2.03 15.86 3.19
CA SER A 109 2.99 15.35 4.14
C SER A 109 3.50 13.96 3.78
N ASN A 110 4.67 13.61 4.28
CA ASN A 110 5.17 12.23 4.23
C ASN A 110 4.19 11.30 4.96
N GLY A 111 3.73 10.25 4.27
CA GLY A 111 2.73 9.31 4.76
C GLY A 111 1.31 9.57 4.25
N ASP A 112 1.03 10.76 3.67
CA ASP A 112 -0.28 11.04 3.09
C ASP A 112 -0.58 10.08 1.93
N LEU A 113 -1.79 9.53 1.96
CA LEU A 113 -2.31 8.60 0.95
C LEU A 113 -3.19 9.34 -0.06
N GLY A 114 -3.12 8.92 -1.31
CA GLY A 114 -3.91 9.49 -2.39
C GLY A 114 -4.07 8.53 -3.56
N PHE A 115 -4.70 9.03 -4.62
CA PHE A 115 -4.91 8.30 -5.87
C PHE A 115 -4.43 9.09 -7.06
N ILE A 116 -3.90 8.39 -8.07
CA ILE A 116 -3.61 8.98 -9.37
C ILE A 116 -4.94 9.15 -10.12
N THR A 117 -5.25 10.38 -10.46
CA THR A 117 -6.52 10.74 -11.13
C THR A 117 -6.38 10.97 -12.63
N GLY A 118 -5.15 11.17 -13.12
CA GLY A 118 -4.89 11.37 -14.53
C GLY A 118 -3.42 11.46 -14.86
N ILE A 119 -3.11 11.24 -16.13
CA ILE A 119 -1.77 11.41 -16.70
C ILE A 119 -1.92 12.25 -17.97
N THR A 120 -1.19 13.34 -18.06
CA THR A 120 -1.23 14.26 -19.20
C THR A 120 0.19 14.47 -19.76
N THR A 121 0.29 15.05 -20.96
CA THR A 121 1.56 15.42 -21.55
C THR A 121 1.58 16.94 -21.74
N ASN A 122 2.63 17.59 -21.24
CA ASN A 122 2.79 19.04 -21.40
C ASN A 122 3.33 19.41 -22.80
N SER A 123 3.47 20.69 -23.08
CA SER A 123 3.97 21.21 -24.36
C SER A 123 5.42 20.83 -24.66
N LYS A 124 6.19 20.37 -23.66
CA LYS A 124 7.56 19.89 -23.79
C LYS A 124 7.65 18.36 -23.99
N GLY A 125 6.51 17.66 -24.05
CA GLY A 125 6.46 16.20 -24.16
C GLY A 125 6.66 15.46 -22.85
N GLU A 126 6.70 16.15 -21.69
CA GLU A 126 6.88 15.51 -20.38
C GLU A 126 5.53 14.99 -19.87
N ARG A 127 5.54 13.79 -19.30
CA ARG A 127 4.36 13.16 -18.67
C ARG A 127 4.16 13.72 -17.28
N LEU A 128 3.02 14.37 -17.06
CA LEU A 128 2.61 14.91 -15.77
C LEU A 128 1.54 14.01 -15.16
N VAL A 129 1.65 13.75 -13.86
CA VAL A 129 0.73 12.87 -13.11
C VAL A 129 -0.11 13.69 -12.15
N GLN A 130 -1.42 13.62 -12.31
CA GLN A 130 -2.37 14.25 -11.42
C GLN A 130 -2.72 13.32 -10.28
N MET A 131 -2.68 13.83 -9.04
CA MET A 131 -2.97 13.07 -7.83
C MET A 131 -3.95 13.82 -6.94
N ASP A 132 -4.82 13.06 -6.28
CA ASP A 132 -5.78 13.55 -5.28
C ASP A 132 -5.48 12.91 -3.92
N PHE A 133 -5.14 13.74 -2.93
CA PHE A 133 -4.87 13.35 -1.54
C PHE A 133 -6.05 13.69 -0.61
N GLY A 134 -7.22 13.96 -1.18
CA GLY A 134 -8.43 14.33 -0.46
C GLY A 134 -8.51 15.83 -0.10
N GLY A 135 -9.73 16.31 0.11
CA GLY A 135 -10.01 17.74 0.29
C GLY A 135 -9.58 18.56 -0.92
N ASP A 136 -8.93 19.68 -0.67
CA ASP A 136 -8.42 20.57 -1.73
C ASP A 136 -7.01 20.23 -2.21
N ARG A 137 -6.49 19.02 -1.87
CA ARG A 137 -5.11 18.61 -2.16
C ARG A 137 -4.99 17.86 -3.48
N LYS A 138 -5.44 18.48 -4.58
CA LYS A 138 -5.21 17.99 -5.95
C LYS A 138 -3.96 18.63 -6.51
N LEU A 139 -3.00 17.79 -6.91
CA LEU A 139 -1.66 18.22 -7.32
C LEU A 139 -1.26 17.56 -8.64
N THR A 140 -0.39 18.25 -9.38
CA THR A 140 0.24 17.74 -10.59
C THR A 140 1.72 17.56 -10.34
N TYR A 141 2.22 16.36 -10.58
CA TYR A 141 3.60 15.95 -10.35
C TYR A 141 4.36 15.86 -11.66
N THR A 142 5.57 16.42 -11.67
CA THR A 142 6.56 16.19 -12.74
C THR A 142 7.25 14.84 -12.56
N PRO A 143 7.95 14.33 -13.60
CA PRO A 143 8.73 13.09 -13.48
C PRO A 143 9.71 13.09 -12.30
N GLU A 144 10.36 14.21 -11.99
CA GLU A 144 11.30 14.34 -10.89
C GLU A 144 10.58 14.22 -9.52
N GLN A 145 9.43 14.84 -9.40
CA GLN A 145 8.63 14.81 -8.16
C GLN A 145 8.08 13.41 -7.87
N LEU A 146 7.86 12.57 -8.89
CA LEU A 146 7.46 11.17 -8.73
C LEU A 146 8.54 10.33 -8.03
N ALA A 147 9.78 10.81 -7.90
CA ALA A 147 10.80 10.20 -7.05
C ALA A 147 10.36 10.11 -5.57
N HIS A 148 9.44 10.97 -5.15
CA HIS A 148 8.92 11.06 -3.79
C HIS A 148 7.50 10.48 -3.63
N VAL A 149 7.12 9.55 -4.50
CA VAL A 149 5.82 8.87 -4.45
C VAL A 149 6.05 7.37 -4.55
N ASP A 150 5.42 6.58 -3.69
CA ASP A 150 5.41 5.12 -3.73
C ASP A 150 3.99 4.60 -3.98
N LEU A 151 3.83 3.38 -4.51
CA LEU A 151 2.57 2.66 -4.47
C LEU A 151 2.21 2.35 -3.00
N ALA A 152 0.92 2.33 -2.68
CA ALA A 152 0.45 2.27 -1.30
C ALA A 152 -0.65 1.26 -1.00
N TYR A 153 -0.79 0.19 -1.78
CA TYR A 153 -1.63 -0.96 -1.41
C TYR A 153 -1.07 -1.68 -0.18
N ALA A 154 0.27 -1.74 -0.10
CA ALA A 154 1.03 -2.19 1.05
C ALA A 154 2.04 -1.12 1.47
N THR A 155 2.17 -0.88 2.76
CA THR A 155 3.16 0.06 3.34
C THR A 155 3.92 -0.60 4.48
N THR A 156 4.98 0.04 4.95
CA THR A 156 5.62 -0.40 6.20
C THR A 156 4.81 0.08 7.40
N ILE A 157 4.88 -0.67 8.51
CA ILE A 157 4.18 -0.33 9.75
C ILE A 157 4.47 1.11 10.19
N HIS A 158 5.73 1.55 10.12
CA HIS A 158 6.12 2.91 10.50
C HIS A 158 5.44 4.01 9.67
N LYS A 159 5.24 3.77 8.37
CA LYS A 159 4.60 4.74 7.47
C LYS A 159 3.08 4.84 7.66
N ALA A 160 2.46 3.84 8.27
CA ALA A 160 1.03 3.80 8.53
C ALA A 160 0.64 4.33 9.92
N MET A 161 1.62 4.72 10.73
CA MET A 161 1.34 5.25 12.09
C MET A 161 0.48 6.51 12.01
N GLY A 162 -0.61 6.50 12.77
CA GLY A 162 -1.59 7.60 12.79
C GLY A 162 -2.69 7.51 11.72
N SER A 163 -2.66 6.48 10.86
CA SER A 163 -3.73 6.21 9.90
C SER A 163 -4.72 5.19 10.45
N GLU A 164 -5.97 5.27 10.02
CA GLU A 164 -7.05 4.34 10.37
C GLU A 164 -7.59 3.67 9.12
N PHE A 165 -7.84 2.36 9.18
CA PHE A 165 -8.37 1.56 8.08
C PHE A 165 -9.44 0.60 8.60
N GLU A 166 -10.46 0.30 7.79
CA GLU A 166 -11.49 -0.68 8.16
C GLU A 166 -10.93 -2.09 8.21
N THR A 167 -10.05 -2.44 7.26
CA THR A 167 -9.37 -3.73 7.23
C THR A 167 -7.85 -3.54 7.18
N VAL A 168 -7.15 -4.18 8.11
CA VAL A 168 -5.69 -4.24 8.14
C VAL A 168 -5.21 -5.67 7.98
N ILE A 169 -4.30 -5.91 7.05
CA ILE A 169 -3.69 -7.21 6.78
C ILE A 169 -2.21 -7.15 7.18
N ILE A 170 -1.78 -8.00 8.09
CA ILE A 170 -0.40 -8.02 8.59
C ILE A 170 0.23 -9.38 8.29
N PRO A 171 1.23 -9.45 7.38
CA PRO A 171 2.02 -10.66 7.18
C PRO A 171 2.93 -10.92 8.38
N ILE A 172 2.90 -12.15 8.90
CA ILE A 172 3.83 -12.61 9.94
C ILE A 172 4.56 -13.83 9.39
N VAL A 173 5.84 -13.66 9.05
CA VAL A 173 6.69 -14.74 8.54
C VAL A 173 7.97 -14.85 9.39
N LYS A 174 8.63 -16.01 9.37
CA LYS A 174 9.85 -16.25 10.17
C LYS A 174 10.94 -15.18 9.97
N ALA A 175 11.06 -14.63 8.76
CA ALA A 175 12.00 -13.55 8.48
C ALA A 175 11.72 -12.26 9.28
N HIS A 176 10.50 -12.10 9.82
CA HIS A 176 10.10 -10.94 10.62
C HIS A 176 10.48 -11.05 12.11
N THR A 177 11.03 -12.18 12.56
CA THR A 177 11.37 -12.44 13.97
C THR A 177 12.26 -11.35 14.57
N ILE A 178 13.18 -10.80 13.77
CA ILE A 178 14.09 -9.71 14.20
C ILE A 178 13.34 -8.41 14.54
N MET A 179 12.13 -8.22 14.02
CA MET A 179 11.31 -7.01 14.20
C MET A 179 10.26 -7.17 15.30
N LEU A 180 10.13 -8.36 15.88
CA LEU A 180 9.11 -8.69 16.89
C LEU A 180 9.65 -8.68 18.32
N TYR A 181 10.93 -8.27 18.51
CA TYR A 181 11.60 -8.15 19.81
C TYR A 181 12.08 -6.72 20.04
#